data_4cd6874ebe7684c82e623e79c44c2d35
#
_entry.id   4cd6874ebe7684c82e623e79c44c2d35
#
_cell.length_a   1.000
_cell.length_b   1.000
_cell.length_c   1.000
_cell.angle_alpha   90.00
_cell.angle_beta   90.00
_cell.angle_gamma   90.00
#
_symmetry.space_group_name_H-M   'P 1'
#
loop_
_entity.id
_entity.type
_entity.pdbx_description
1 polymer ?
#
loop_
_entity_poly.entity_id
_entity_poly.type
_entity_poly.pdbx_seq_one_letter_code
_entity_poly.pdbx_strand_id
1 'polypeptide(L)'
;MALYDPFARGPHPVGVRSETWFDANRSRELPVEIWYPATDDHTGADLDPNRQDTFPAVWTAGDTSEPPLMKQPAVRDATPRPLPGQFVLFTHGYAGHRREATYLCTHLASHGYVVASADHMGFTAWEVDASMGEDGVVDMGPRRHQMGVDRLGDVPFLVAEATRRGYANDGSVGVVGVSLGGFTAMIAPAVEPRVKATIPLCPAGGDAPIYPRNSELPSLLNFDWADDVSCLHGVADRDSWLPLYGQLGMFSRIKGDKRMVILQNADHNHFCDDIDVAHEWFKELTLANETYMEPGEADWPAIAKAILPLAELTPPEPTYTLWRGVSTAHFDATLRGSAEAANLLNSSLTQAAQKFGARIVTFPG
;
A
#
# COMPACT_ATOMS: atom_id res chain seq x y z
N MET A 1 13.34 -23.55 19.16
CA MET A 1 13.16 -22.37 18.30
C MET A 1 11.73 -21.91 18.42
N ALA A 2 11.46 -20.62 18.49
CA ALA A 2 10.08 -20.10 18.41
C ALA A 2 9.49 -20.50 17.04
N LEU A 3 8.21 -20.86 17.03
CA LEU A 3 7.51 -21.18 15.79
C LEU A 3 7.44 -19.93 14.91
N TYR A 4 7.65 -20.03 13.60
CA TYR A 4 7.52 -18.91 12.68
C TYR A 4 6.07 -18.42 12.67
N ASP A 5 5.86 -17.18 13.06
CA ASP A 5 4.53 -16.53 13.10
C ASP A 5 4.63 -15.09 12.56
N PRO A 6 4.40 -14.88 11.26
CA PRO A 6 4.44 -13.55 10.67
C PRO A 6 3.17 -12.72 10.95
N PHE A 7 2.12 -13.30 11.53
CA PHE A 7 0.88 -12.61 11.87
C PHE A 7 0.98 -11.86 13.19
N ALA A 8 1.79 -12.38 14.13
CA ALA A 8 2.11 -11.69 15.37
C ALA A 8 3.11 -10.57 15.12
N ARG A 9 3.08 -9.51 15.96
CA ARG A 9 4.09 -8.46 15.93
C ARG A 9 5.50 -9.03 16.11
N GLY A 10 6.44 -8.50 15.35
CA GLY A 10 7.85 -8.89 15.42
C GLY A 10 8.51 -8.48 16.74
N PRO A 11 9.75 -8.97 16.98
CA PRO A 11 10.44 -8.83 18.27
C PRO A 11 11.02 -7.43 18.50
N HIS A 12 11.04 -6.54 17.49
CA HIS A 12 11.71 -5.25 17.63
C HIS A 12 10.72 -4.13 17.96
N PRO A 13 11.07 -3.22 18.89
CA PRO A 13 10.38 -1.94 19.00
C PRO A 13 10.60 -1.15 17.70
N VAL A 14 9.65 -0.29 17.34
CA VAL A 14 9.66 0.44 16.09
C VAL A 14 9.94 1.92 16.32
N GLY A 15 10.91 2.44 15.58
CA GLY A 15 11.15 3.87 15.44
C GLY A 15 10.55 4.40 14.14
N VAL A 16 10.20 5.69 14.13
CA VAL A 16 9.73 6.39 12.93
C VAL A 16 10.35 7.77 12.85
N ARG A 17 10.65 8.23 11.62
CA ARG A 17 11.09 9.61 11.35
C ARG A 17 10.58 10.11 10.02
N SER A 18 10.47 11.43 9.90
CA SER A 18 10.12 12.09 8.66
C SER A 18 11.35 12.77 8.06
N GLU A 19 11.50 12.66 6.76
CA GLU A 19 12.50 13.37 5.98
C GLU A 19 11.87 13.96 4.72
N THR A 20 12.57 14.89 4.07
CA THR A 20 12.25 15.34 2.73
C THR A 20 13.39 14.97 1.81
N TRP A 21 13.08 14.25 0.71
CA TRP A 21 14.05 13.86 -0.29
C TRP A 21 13.80 14.64 -1.58
N PHE A 22 14.88 15.15 -2.17
CA PHE A 22 14.78 16.02 -3.35
C PHE A 22 15.45 15.35 -4.56
N ASP A 23 14.64 15.07 -5.58
CA ASP A 23 15.13 14.63 -6.88
C ASP A 23 15.49 15.85 -7.74
N ALA A 24 16.78 16.17 -7.77
CA ALA A 24 17.29 17.31 -8.53
C ALA A 24 17.09 17.17 -10.05
N ASN A 25 17.07 15.94 -10.57
CA ASN A 25 16.89 15.69 -12.00
C ASN A 25 15.49 16.03 -12.50
N ARG A 26 14.49 15.83 -11.64
CA ARG A 26 13.08 16.09 -11.94
C ARG A 26 12.54 17.34 -11.23
N SER A 27 13.39 18.04 -10.44
CA SER A 27 12.99 19.16 -9.57
C SER A 27 11.79 18.81 -8.68
N ARG A 28 11.85 17.61 -8.08
CA ARG A 28 10.73 17.02 -7.37
C ARG A 28 11.08 16.78 -5.91
N GLU A 29 10.30 17.35 -5.02
CA GLU A 29 10.40 17.17 -3.58
C GLU A 29 9.42 16.08 -3.13
N LEU A 30 9.90 15.14 -2.32
CA LEU A 30 9.11 14.02 -1.80
C LEU A 30 9.26 13.97 -0.27
N PRO A 31 8.23 14.35 0.49
CA PRO A 31 8.17 14.08 1.92
C PRO A 31 8.10 12.56 2.17
N VAL A 32 8.98 12.05 3.02
CA VAL A 32 9.14 10.61 3.28
C VAL A 32 8.96 10.32 4.76
N GLU A 33 8.24 9.26 5.08
CA GLU A 33 8.20 8.64 6.39
C GLU A 33 9.02 7.36 6.35
N ILE A 34 9.84 7.12 7.40
CA ILE A 34 10.72 5.96 7.47
C ILE A 34 10.49 5.26 8.80
N TRP A 35 10.07 3.99 8.74
CA TRP A 35 9.95 3.11 9.89
C TRP A 35 11.12 2.13 9.92
N TYR A 36 11.66 1.89 11.10
CA TYR A 36 12.84 1.06 11.28
C TYR A 36 12.82 0.35 12.64
N PRO A 37 13.50 -0.81 12.77
CA PRO A 37 13.68 -1.44 14.06
C PRO A 37 14.54 -0.53 14.98
N ALA A 38 13.97 -0.17 16.14
CA ALA A 38 14.65 0.61 17.16
C ALA A 38 15.44 -0.28 18.12
N THR A 39 16.35 0.33 18.90
CA THR A 39 17.10 -0.37 19.96
C THR A 39 16.17 -0.82 21.09
N ASP A 40 16.65 -1.82 21.87
CA ASP A 40 15.86 -2.41 22.97
C ASP A 40 15.54 -1.40 24.10
N ASP A 41 16.21 -0.25 24.14
CA ASP A 41 15.91 0.87 25.07
C ASP A 41 14.49 1.42 24.86
N HIS A 42 13.88 1.15 23.67
CA HIS A 42 12.52 1.56 23.32
C HIS A 42 11.50 0.43 23.49
N THR A 43 11.88 -0.72 24.06
CA THR A 43 10.98 -1.88 24.21
C THR A 43 9.69 -1.48 24.96
N GLY A 44 8.54 -1.75 24.32
CA GLY A 44 7.22 -1.43 24.83
C GLY A 44 6.79 0.03 24.68
N ALA A 45 7.72 0.94 24.37
CA ALA A 45 7.41 2.36 24.19
C ALA A 45 6.52 2.60 22.97
N ASP A 46 6.76 1.86 21.90
CA ASP A 46 5.98 1.87 20.67
C ASP A 46 4.57 1.26 20.80
N LEU A 47 4.31 0.58 21.90
CA LEU A 47 2.99 0.04 22.25
C LEU A 47 2.29 0.82 23.39
N ASP A 48 2.97 1.75 24.01
CA ASP A 48 2.39 2.63 25.04
C ASP A 48 1.64 3.80 24.37
N PRO A 49 0.30 3.91 24.54
CA PRO A 49 -0.49 4.97 23.93
C PRO A 49 -0.04 6.41 24.27
N ASN A 50 0.74 6.59 25.35
CA ASN A 50 1.26 7.90 25.75
C ASN A 50 2.64 8.22 25.13
N ARG A 51 3.29 7.23 24.51
CA ARG A 51 4.61 7.34 23.90
C ARG A 51 4.61 7.10 22.40
N GLN A 52 3.52 6.54 21.89
CA GLN A 52 3.32 6.33 20.47
C GLN A 52 3.36 7.65 19.70
N ASP A 53 3.91 7.59 18.51
CA ASP A 53 3.85 8.69 17.55
C ASP A 53 2.41 9.02 17.16
N THR A 54 2.16 10.32 16.95
CA THR A 54 0.86 10.84 16.55
C THR A 54 1.00 11.72 15.31
N PHE A 55 -0.01 11.71 14.46
CA PHE A 55 -0.09 12.54 13.26
C PHE A 55 -1.54 12.92 12.97
N PRO A 56 -1.81 14.06 12.30
CA PRO A 56 -3.17 14.42 11.92
C PRO A 56 -3.75 13.43 10.93
N ALA A 57 -5.01 13.03 11.11
CA ALA A 57 -5.75 12.26 10.11
C ALA A 57 -5.83 13.07 8.81
N VAL A 58 -5.73 12.38 7.69
CA VAL A 58 -5.82 13.00 6.36
C VAL A 58 -7.23 12.85 5.80
N TRP A 59 -7.83 11.67 6.01
CA TRP A 59 -9.22 11.45 5.65
C TRP A 59 -10.10 11.69 6.87
N THR A 60 -11.07 12.57 6.72
CA THR A 60 -12.07 12.85 7.75
C THR A 60 -13.43 12.81 7.09
N ALA A 61 -14.37 12.07 7.69
CA ALA A 61 -15.77 12.18 7.30
C ALA A 61 -16.29 13.56 7.71
N GLY A 62 -16.73 14.36 6.73
CA GLY A 62 -17.22 15.71 6.95
C GLY A 62 -16.12 16.79 7.08
N ASP A 63 -16.55 18.03 7.09
CA ASP A 63 -15.67 19.21 7.24
C ASP A 63 -15.21 19.34 8.69
N THR A 64 -13.98 18.98 8.99
CA THR A 64 -13.36 19.16 10.30
C THR A 64 -12.21 20.17 10.19
N SER A 65 -12.38 21.33 10.81
CA SER A 65 -11.33 22.36 10.90
C SER A 65 -10.09 21.91 11.69
N GLU A 66 -10.22 20.86 12.50
CA GLU A 66 -9.13 20.22 13.25
C GLU A 66 -9.23 18.70 13.10
N PRO A 67 -8.40 18.10 12.23
CA PRO A 67 -8.40 16.65 12.04
C PRO A 67 -7.99 15.94 13.34
N PRO A 68 -8.63 14.80 13.67
CA PRO A 68 -8.26 14.02 14.85
C PRO A 68 -6.81 13.53 14.74
N LEU A 69 -6.15 13.36 15.88
CA LEU A 69 -4.82 12.78 15.92
C LEU A 69 -4.90 11.24 15.87
N MET A 70 -4.27 10.70 14.85
CA MET A 70 -4.03 9.29 14.68
C MET A 70 -2.83 8.86 15.50
N LYS A 71 -2.80 7.60 15.94
CA LYS A 71 -1.65 6.97 16.58
C LYS A 71 -1.11 5.85 15.73
N GLN A 72 0.21 5.71 15.73
CA GLN A 72 0.86 4.54 15.14
C GLN A 72 1.78 3.85 16.16
N PRO A 73 1.92 2.51 16.11
CA PRO A 73 2.76 1.76 17.05
C PRO A 73 4.25 1.90 16.72
N ALA A 74 4.75 3.12 16.86
CA ALA A 74 6.13 3.53 16.65
C ALA A 74 6.50 4.69 17.59
N VAL A 75 7.78 4.92 17.84
CA VAL A 75 8.30 6.05 18.62
C VAL A 75 9.03 7.02 17.70
N ARG A 76 8.64 8.30 17.73
CA ARG A 76 9.26 9.35 16.92
C ARG A 76 10.73 9.50 17.27
N ASP A 77 11.59 9.46 16.24
CA ASP A 77 13.05 9.61 16.30
C ASP A 77 13.75 8.66 17.29
N ALA A 78 13.17 7.49 17.55
CA ALA A 78 13.81 6.46 18.35
C ALA A 78 15.17 6.06 17.77
N THR A 79 16.11 5.68 18.65
CA THR A 79 17.44 5.23 18.23
C THR A 79 17.34 3.97 17.37
N PRO A 80 17.81 3.99 16.12
CA PRO A 80 17.74 2.83 15.24
C PRO A 80 18.70 1.72 15.67
N ARG A 81 18.34 0.47 15.42
CA ARG A 81 19.31 -0.64 15.36
C ARG A 81 20.30 -0.39 14.22
N PRO A 82 21.44 -1.13 14.16
CA PRO A 82 22.39 -0.95 13.06
C PRO A 82 21.72 -1.01 11.68
N LEU A 83 21.94 0.01 10.86
CA LEU A 83 21.51 0.13 9.47
C LEU A 83 22.71 -0.11 8.55
N PRO A 84 22.53 -0.46 7.25
CA PRO A 84 21.25 -0.62 6.57
C PRO A 84 20.56 -1.95 6.91
N GLY A 85 19.21 -1.93 6.83
CA GLY A 85 18.38 -3.13 6.94
C GLY A 85 17.91 -3.65 5.58
N GLN A 86 17.16 -4.76 5.58
CA GLN A 86 16.40 -5.18 4.40
C GLN A 86 15.30 -4.16 4.14
N PHE A 87 15.27 -3.61 2.91
CA PHE A 87 14.46 -2.43 2.59
C PHE A 87 13.15 -2.80 1.87
N VAL A 88 12.08 -2.10 2.26
CA VAL A 88 10.77 -2.16 1.60
C VAL A 88 10.28 -0.74 1.33
N LEU A 89 9.83 -0.47 0.10
CA LEU A 89 9.15 0.76 -0.27
C LEU A 89 7.64 0.53 -0.21
N PHE A 90 6.92 1.32 0.58
CA PHE A 90 5.46 1.41 0.53
C PHE A 90 5.05 2.57 -0.37
N THR A 91 3.98 2.38 -1.16
CA THR A 91 3.45 3.40 -2.06
C THR A 91 1.93 3.54 -1.87
N HIS A 92 1.47 4.78 -1.63
CA HIS A 92 0.08 5.09 -1.33
C HIS A 92 -0.83 5.15 -2.58
N GLY A 93 -2.15 5.11 -2.37
CA GLY A 93 -3.19 5.21 -3.38
C GLY A 93 -3.34 6.62 -3.98
N TYR A 94 -4.38 6.77 -4.83
CA TYR A 94 -4.84 8.08 -5.28
C TYR A 94 -5.49 8.83 -4.11
N ALA A 95 -5.25 10.12 -4.00
CA ALA A 95 -5.67 10.92 -2.86
C ALA A 95 -5.24 10.32 -1.50
N GLY A 96 -4.15 9.54 -1.50
CA GLY A 96 -3.54 8.96 -0.32
C GLY A 96 -2.38 9.80 0.21
N HIS A 97 -1.63 9.24 1.13
CA HIS A 97 -0.47 9.88 1.72
C HIS A 97 0.53 8.84 2.26
N ARG A 98 1.75 9.28 2.59
CA ARG A 98 2.83 8.41 3.05
C ARG A 98 2.51 7.55 4.29
N ARG A 99 1.46 7.88 5.06
CA ARG A 99 1.00 7.15 6.26
C ARG A 99 -0.32 6.41 6.05
N GLU A 100 -0.65 6.05 4.81
CA GLU A 100 -1.93 5.39 4.47
C GLU A 100 -2.10 4.01 5.07
N ALA A 101 -1.00 3.30 5.36
CA ALA A 101 -1.02 1.95 5.91
C ALA A 101 0.05 1.76 7.00
N THR A 102 -0.03 2.57 8.06
CA THR A 102 0.92 2.49 9.18
C THR A 102 0.85 1.15 9.90
N TYR A 103 -0.32 0.50 9.89
CA TYR A 103 -0.50 -0.85 10.44
C TYR A 103 0.46 -1.86 9.80
N LEU A 104 0.69 -1.76 8.49
CA LEU A 104 1.58 -2.64 7.74
C LEU A 104 3.04 -2.20 7.88
N CYS A 105 3.32 -0.90 7.71
CA CYS A 105 4.69 -0.37 7.76
C CYS A 105 5.35 -0.61 9.12
N THR A 106 4.63 -0.35 10.22
CA THR A 106 5.13 -0.60 11.58
C THR A 106 5.29 -2.08 11.88
N HIS A 107 4.41 -2.93 11.33
CA HIS A 107 4.52 -4.37 11.48
C HIS A 107 5.78 -4.91 10.78
N LEU A 108 6.03 -4.55 9.53
CA LEU A 108 7.25 -4.93 8.80
C LEU A 108 8.51 -4.44 9.52
N ALA A 109 8.50 -3.20 10.04
CA ALA A 109 9.62 -2.67 10.81
C ALA A 109 9.86 -3.47 12.10
N SER A 110 8.81 -3.94 12.79
CA SER A 110 8.94 -4.80 13.96
C SER A 110 9.59 -6.15 13.64
N HIS A 111 9.48 -6.61 12.39
CA HIS A 111 10.15 -7.81 11.86
C HIS A 111 11.57 -7.53 11.30
N GLY A 112 12.09 -6.32 11.49
CA GLY A 112 13.47 -5.97 11.14
C GLY A 112 13.64 -5.45 9.71
N TYR A 113 12.57 -5.03 9.04
CA TYR A 113 12.65 -4.30 7.78
C TYR A 113 12.84 -2.80 8.03
N VAL A 114 13.49 -2.12 7.12
CA VAL A 114 13.40 -0.66 7.01
C VAL A 114 12.36 -0.37 5.94
N VAL A 115 11.31 0.36 6.31
CA VAL A 115 10.21 0.69 5.42
C VAL A 115 10.22 2.19 5.17
N ALA A 116 10.22 2.61 3.92
CA ALA A 116 10.02 4.02 3.57
C ALA A 116 8.74 4.18 2.76
N SER A 117 8.06 5.30 2.96
CA SER A 117 6.90 5.71 2.17
C SER A 117 6.98 7.19 1.87
N ALA A 118 6.79 7.57 0.62
CA ALA A 118 6.81 8.97 0.19
C ALA A 118 5.40 9.47 -0.14
N ASP A 119 5.17 10.76 0.11
CA ASP A 119 4.09 11.46 -0.57
C ASP A 119 4.48 11.64 -2.03
N HIS A 120 3.77 10.98 -2.92
CA HIS A 120 3.95 11.16 -4.35
C HIS A 120 3.23 12.44 -4.77
N MET A 121 3.95 13.56 -4.66
CA MET A 121 3.41 14.90 -4.87
C MET A 121 2.70 15.05 -6.23
N GLY A 122 1.65 15.86 -6.25
CA GLY A 122 0.73 16.06 -7.37
C GLY A 122 -0.62 15.36 -7.21
N PHE A 123 -0.71 14.33 -6.31
CA PHE A 123 -1.91 13.47 -6.18
C PHE A 123 -2.17 12.99 -4.75
N THR A 124 -1.66 13.70 -3.77
CA THR A 124 -1.98 13.50 -2.35
C THR A 124 -3.38 14.02 -2.03
N ALA A 125 -3.95 13.61 -0.90
CA ALA A 125 -5.30 14.02 -0.49
C ALA A 125 -5.48 15.54 -0.55
N TRP A 126 -4.58 16.28 0.10
CA TRP A 126 -4.65 17.76 0.14
C TRP A 126 -4.43 18.45 -1.21
N GLU A 127 -3.69 17.82 -2.14
CA GLU A 127 -3.49 18.37 -3.48
C GLU A 127 -4.69 18.08 -4.39
N VAL A 128 -5.35 16.95 -4.20
CA VAL A 128 -6.60 16.63 -4.89
C VAL A 128 -7.70 17.58 -4.43
N ASP A 129 -7.86 17.78 -3.13
CA ASP A 129 -8.83 18.73 -2.57
C ASP A 129 -8.57 20.16 -3.07
N ALA A 130 -7.31 20.61 -3.02
CA ALA A 130 -6.92 21.94 -3.48
C ALA A 130 -7.07 22.15 -5.01
N SER A 131 -7.11 21.06 -5.79
CA SER A 131 -7.24 21.12 -7.24
C SER A 131 -8.69 21.10 -7.73
N MET A 132 -9.66 20.87 -6.84
CA MET A 132 -11.06 21.04 -7.15
C MET A 132 -11.32 22.54 -7.37
N GLY A 133 -11.53 22.94 -8.63
CA GLY A 133 -11.86 24.32 -8.97
C GLY A 133 -13.18 24.78 -8.32
N GLU A 134 -13.47 26.07 -8.36
CA GLU A 134 -14.77 26.61 -7.84
C GLU A 134 -15.99 25.95 -8.52
N ASP A 135 -15.83 25.40 -9.71
CA ASP A 135 -16.83 24.64 -10.47
C ASP A 135 -16.84 23.15 -10.15
N GLY A 136 -15.89 22.67 -9.32
CA GLY A 136 -15.79 21.27 -8.89
C GLY A 136 -15.36 20.29 -9.96
N VAL A 137 -15.05 20.72 -11.18
CA VAL A 137 -14.67 19.85 -12.30
C VAL A 137 -13.14 19.75 -12.39
N VAL A 138 -12.61 18.51 -12.33
CA VAL A 138 -11.20 18.23 -12.55
C VAL A 138 -11.05 17.43 -13.84
N ASP A 139 -10.33 17.93 -14.83
CA ASP A 139 -9.91 17.12 -15.97
C ASP A 139 -8.89 16.07 -15.53
N MET A 140 -9.39 14.88 -15.27
CA MET A 140 -8.59 13.74 -14.80
C MET A 140 -7.81 13.03 -15.91
N GLY A 141 -8.13 13.25 -17.16
CA GLY A 141 -7.50 12.54 -18.28
C GLY A 141 -5.97 12.73 -18.32
N PRO A 142 -5.47 13.95 -18.54
CA PRO A 142 -4.02 14.25 -18.53
C PRO A 142 -3.36 13.96 -17.17
N ARG A 143 -4.09 14.18 -16.07
CA ARG A 143 -3.56 13.94 -14.72
C ARG A 143 -3.32 12.46 -14.43
N ARG A 144 -4.21 11.57 -14.85
CA ARG A 144 -4.03 10.10 -14.66
C ARG A 144 -2.78 9.58 -15.35
N HIS A 145 -2.50 10.05 -16.56
CA HIS A 145 -1.26 9.72 -17.24
C HIS A 145 -0.04 10.22 -16.48
N GLN A 146 -0.03 11.51 -16.09
CA GLN A 146 1.07 12.10 -15.33
C GLN A 146 1.30 11.40 -14.00
N MET A 147 0.23 10.99 -13.27
CA MET A 147 0.36 10.17 -12.06
C MET A 147 1.19 8.90 -12.30
N GLY A 148 0.87 8.18 -13.36
CA GLY A 148 1.61 6.96 -13.71
C GLY A 148 3.07 7.26 -14.07
N VAL A 149 3.31 8.29 -14.86
CA VAL A 149 4.66 8.72 -15.28
C VAL A 149 5.52 9.14 -14.08
N ASP A 150 4.95 9.93 -13.15
CA ASP A 150 5.67 10.36 -11.94
C ASP A 150 6.07 9.15 -11.08
N ARG A 151 5.18 8.17 -10.91
CA ARG A 151 5.46 6.93 -10.16
C ARG A 151 6.59 6.11 -10.78
N LEU A 152 6.68 6.05 -12.12
CA LEU A 152 7.80 5.40 -12.82
C LEU A 152 9.16 6.00 -12.45
N GLY A 153 9.23 7.32 -12.25
CA GLY A 153 10.46 8.00 -11.84
C GLY A 153 10.69 8.02 -10.34
N ASP A 154 9.63 8.04 -9.52
CA ASP A 154 9.75 8.10 -8.06
C ASP A 154 10.35 6.81 -7.49
N VAL A 155 9.98 5.62 -8.00
CA VAL A 155 10.48 4.34 -7.49
C VAL A 155 12.01 4.24 -7.53
N PRO A 156 12.70 4.37 -8.69
CA PRO A 156 14.15 4.25 -8.73
C PRO A 156 14.85 5.35 -7.92
N PHE A 157 14.30 6.57 -7.91
CA PHE A 157 14.82 7.65 -7.08
C PHE A 157 14.76 7.32 -5.59
N LEU A 158 13.61 6.87 -5.09
CA LEU A 158 13.42 6.56 -3.66
C LEU A 158 14.32 5.41 -3.21
N VAL A 159 14.47 4.37 -4.03
CA VAL A 159 15.38 3.25 -3.72
C VAL A 159 16.84 3.69 -3.74
N ALA A 160 17.26 4.49 -4.72
CA ALA A 160 18.63 5.03 -4.79
C ALA A 160 18.93 5.96 -3.61
N GLU A 161 18.01 6.85 -3.26
CA GLU A 161 18.17 7.80 -2.16
C GLU A 161 18.17 7.10 -0.79
N ALA A 162 17.34 6.05 -0.60
CA ALA A 162 17.40 5.20 0.59
C ALA A 162 18.76 4.53 0.76
N THR A 163 19.35 4.05 -0.33
CA THR A 163 20.69 3.46 -0.32
C THR A 163 21.76 4.52 0.01
N ARG A 164 21.70 5.69 -0.64
CA ARG A 164 22.63 6.80 -0.40
C ARG A 164 22.61 7.28 1.06
N ARG A 165 21.44 7.25 1.71
CA ARG A 165 21.25 7.65 3.10
C ARG A 165 21.55 6.53 4.11
N GLY A 166 21.84 5.33 3.65
CA GLY A 166 22.17 4.17 4.49
C GLY A 166 20.95 3.47 5.10
N TYR A 167 19.75 3.68 4.57
CA TYR A 167 18.54 2.94 4.96
C TYR A 167 18.44 1.59 4.26
N ALA A 168 18.84 1.52 3.00
CA ALA A 168 18.90 0.31 2.20
C ALA A 168 20.36 -0.06 1.87
N ASN A 169 20.63 -1.35 1.68
CA ASN A 169 21.86 -1.82 1.04
C ASN A 169 21.69 -1.86 -0.50
N ASP A 170 22.75 -2.21 -1.21
CA ASP A 170 22.72 -2.35 -2.69
C ASP A 170 22.03 -3.65 -3.16
N GLY A 171 21.47 -4.41 -2.23
CA GLY A 171 20.81 -5.70 -2.52
C GLY A 171 19.36 -5.57 -2.96
N SER A 172 18.68 -6.70 -2.91
CA SER A 172 17.26 -6.80 -3.28
C SER A 172 16.37 -5.99 -2.37
N VAL A 173 15.34 -5.36 -2.94
CA VAL A 173 14.34 -4.57 -2.22
C VAL A 173 12.93 -5.10 -2.48
N GLY A 174 12.02 -4.83 -1.54
CA GLY A 174 10.60 -5.09 -1.70
C GLY A 174 9.82 -3.81 -2.03
N VAL A 175 8.70 -3.96 -2.73
CA VAL A 175 7.74 -2.87 -2.94
C VAL A 175 6.35 -3.36 -2.61
N VAL A 176 5.60 -2.58 -1.83
CA VAL A 176 4.18 -2.84 -1.53
C VAL A 176 3.39 -1.55 -1.72
N GLY A 177 2.17 -1.65 -2.19
CA GLY A 177 1.35 -0.44 -2.35
C GLY A 177 -0.12 -0.74 -2.59
N VAL A 178 -0.96 0.25 -2.29
CA VAL A 178 -2.42 0.16 -2.33
C VAL A 178 -2.96 0.93 -3.53
N SER A 179 -3.93 0.38 -4.27
CA SER A 179 -4.65 1.08 -5.34
C SER A 179 -3.71 1.63 -6.43
N LEU A 180 -3.57 2.94 -6.58
CA LEU A 180 -2.55 3.55 -7.45
C LEU A 180 -1.13 3.22 -6.98
N GLY A 181 -0.91 3.05 -5.68
CA GLY A 181 0.32 2.49 -5.13
C GLY A 181 0.50 1.01 -5.51
N GLY A 182 -0.58 0.26 -5.59
CA GLY A 182 -0.58 -1.10 -6.15
C GLY A 182 -0.17 -1.12 -7.63
N PHE A 183 -0.65 -0.17 -8.44
CA PHE A 183 -0.12 0.06 -9.79
C PHE A 183 1.39 0.32 -9.76
N THR A 184 1.84 1.18 -8.83
CA THR A 184 3.27 1.48 -8.66
C THR A 184 4.07 0.20 -8.33
N ALA A 185 3.56 -0.65 -7.43
CA ALA A 185 4.18 -1.93 -7.11
C ALA A 185 4.22 -2.89 -8.31
N MET A 186 3.20 -2.84 -9.20
CA MET A 186 3.18 -3.60 -10.46
C MET A 186 4.25 -3.17 -11.46
N ILE A 187 4.53 -1.88 -11.57
CA ILE A 187 5.52 -1.37 -12.54
C ILE A 187 6.94 -1.32 -11.95
N ALA A 188 7.08 -1.36 -10.64
CA ALA A 188 8.36 -1.21 -9.95
C ALA A 188 9.46 -2.15 -10.45
N PRO A 189 9.23 -3.47 -10.67
CA PRO A 189 10.27 -4.37 -11.14
C PRO A 189 10.79 -4.04 -12.54
N ALA A 190 9.97 -3.39 -13.38
CA ALA A 190 10.36 -3.01 -14.74
C ALA A 190 11.24 -1.74 -14.79
N VAL A 191 11.22 -0.92 -13.73
CA VAL A 191 11.94 0.37 -13.66
C VAL A 191 13.09 0.36 -12.64
N GLU A 192 13.08 -0.57 -11.70
CA GLU A 192 14.13 -0.73 -10.67
C GLU A 192 14.52 -2.22 -10.56
N PRO A 193 15.64 -2.64 -11.14
CA PRO A 193 16.05 -4.04 -11.19
C PRO A 193 16.33 -4.70 -9.84
N ARG A 194 16.54 -3.90 -8.77
CA ARG A 194 16.71 -4.39 -7.40
C ARG A 194 15.39 -4.86 -6.78
N VAL A 195 14.23 -4.51 -7.36
CA VAL A 195 12.94 -5.01 -6.88
C VAL A 195 12.82 -6.49 -7.21
N LYS A 196 12.81 -7.33 -6.17
CA LYS A 196 12.69 -8.79 -6.28
C LYS A 196 11.40 -9.33 -5.66
N ALA A 197 10.77 -8.55 -4.79
CA ALA A 197 9.49 -8.89 -4.17
C ALA A 197 8.52 -7.73 -4.36
N THR A 198 7.34 -7.99 -4.92
CA THR A 198 6.31 -6.97 -5.09
C THR A 198 4.96 -7.43 -4.55
N ILE A 199 4.25 -6.52 -3.87
CA ILE A 199 2.93 -6.77 -3.29
C ILE A 199 1.96 -5.67 -3.76
N PRO A 200 1.39 -5.79 -4.96
CA PRO A 200 0.29 -4.93 -5.38
C PRO A 200 -0.98 -5.30 -4.61
N LEU A 201 -1.49 -4.36 -3.82
CA LEU A 201 -2.76 -4.47 -3.09
C LEU A 201 -3.84 -3.71 -3.85
N CYS A 202 -4.90 -4.37 -4.25
CA CYS A 202 -5.98 -3.86 -5.12
C CYS A 202 -5.46 -2.89 -6.21
N PRO A 203 -4.48 -3.30 -7.04
CA PRO A 203 -3.79 -2.38 -7.95
C PRO A 203 -4.72 -1.73 -8.98
N ALA A 204 -4.51 -0.44 -9.22
CA ALA A 204 -5.07 0.28 -10.35
C ALA A 204 -4.45 -0.19 -11.69
N GLY A 205 -5.11 0.13 -12.81
CA GLY A 205 -4.59 -0.15 -14.15
C GLY A 205 -5.18 -1.39 -14.84
N GLY A 206 -5.95 -2.21 -14.14
CA GLY A 206 -6.75 -3.26 -14.73
C GLY A 206 -8.04 -2.73 -15.40
N ASP A 207 -8.78 -3.59 -16.07
CA ASP A 207 -10.10 -3.25 -16.60
C ASP A 207 -11.06 -2.93 -15.43
N ALA A 208 -11.63 -1.74 -15.44
CA ALA A 208 -12.46 -1.26 -14.34
C ALA A 208 -13.48 -0.21 -14.81
N PRO A 209 -14.67 -0.16 -14.18
CA PRO A 209 -15.74 0.77 -14.59
C PRO A 209 -15.38 2.24 -14.36
N ILE A 210 -14.43 2.53 -13.48
CA ILE A 210 -13.95 3.90 -13.18
C ILE A 210 -13.03 4.46 -14.26
N TYR A 211 -12.55 3.66 -15.21
CA TYR A 211 -11.68 4.14 -16.26
C TYR A 211 -12.49 4.45 -17.53
N PRO A 212 -12.31 5.66 -18.11
CA PRO A 212 -12.81 5.92 -19.44
C PRO A 212 -12.15 4.95 -20.44
N ARG A 213 -12.85 4.68 -21.54
CA ARG A 213 -12.37 3.76 -22.59
C ARG A 213 -10.99 4.12 -23.15
N ASN A 214 -10.57 5.38 -22.98
CA ASN A 214 -9.29 5.92 -23.44
C ASN A 214 -8.32 6.18 -22.28
N SER A 215 -8.49 5.55 -21.13
CA SER A 215 -7.57 5.75 -20.01
C SER A 215 -6.16 5.33 -20.39
N GLU A 216 -5.19 6.23 -20.19
CA GLU A 216 -3.77 5.97 -20.49
C GLU A 216 -3.05 5.21 -19.37
N LEU A 217 -3.59 5.21 -18.14
CA LEU A 217 -2.98 4.51 -17.01
C LEU A 217 -2.73 3.02 -17.29
N PRO A 218 -3.69 2.25 -17.84
CA PRO A 218 -3.46 0.85 -18.19
C PRO A 218 -2.33 0.63 -19.21
N SER A 219 -2.06 1.62 -20.08
CA SER A 219 -0.99 1.54 -21.10
C SER A 219 0.40 1.61 -20.49
N LEU A 220 0.55 2.16 -19.29
CA LEU A 220 1.81 2.26 -18.56
C LEU A 220 2.17 0.96 -17.81
N LEU A 221 1.23 0.00 -17.70
CA LEU A 221 1.52 -1.30 -17.08
C LEU A 221 2.55 -2.08 -17.90
N ASN A 222 3.72 -2.29 -17.29
CA ASN A 222 4.81 -3.06 -17.87
C ASN A 222 5.10 -4.28 -17.00
N PHE A 223 4.94 -5.48 -17.58
CA PHE A 223 5.22 -6.79 -16.95
C PHE A 223 6.49 -7.43 -17.52
N ASP A 224 7.38 -6.65 -18.11
CA ASP A 224 8.67 -7.12 -18.57
C ASP A 224 9.66 -7.16 -17.39
N TRP A 225 9.39 -8.08 -16.49
CA TRP A 225 10.13 -8.29 -15.26
C TRP A 225 11.20 -9.36 -15.45
N ALA A 226 12.24 -9.29 -14.61
CA ALA A 226 13.20 -10.37 -14.51
C ALA A 226 12.54 -11.64 -13.94
N ASP A 227 13.02 -12.82 -14.32
CA ASP A 227 12.43 -14.10 -13.91
C ASP A 227 12.54 -14.38 -12.40
N ASP A 228 13.41 -13.65 -11.70
CA ASP A 228 13.64 -13.76 -10.25
C ASP A 228 12.76 -12.83 -9.40
N VAL A 229 11.77 -12.18 -10.00
CA VAL A 229 10.79 -11.35 -9.30
C VAL A 229 9.61 -12.21 -8.84
N SER A 230 9.30 -12.14 -7.54
CA SER A 230 8.12 -12.80 -6.96
C SER A 230 7.03 -11.77 -6.65
N CYS A 231 5.78 -12.08 -7.02
CA CYS A 231 4.62 -11.21 -6.87
C CYS A 231 3.53 -11.87 -6.00
N LEU A 232 3.11 -11.15 -4.95
CA LEU A 232 1.91 -11.48 -4.19
C LEU A 232 0.83 -10.45 -4.47
N HIS A 233 -0.14 -10.78 -5.30
CA HIS A 233 -1.23 -9.91 -5.72
C HIS A 233 -2.40 -10.01 -4.72
N GLY A 234 -2.56 -8.99 -3.87
CA GLY A 234 -3.63 -8.92 -2.88
C GLY A 234 -4.85 -8.19 -3.45
N VAL A 235 -6.05 -8.76 -3.29
CA VAL A 235 -7.29 -8.17 -3.81
C VAL A 235 -8.47 -8.40 -2.87
N ALA A 236 -9.51 -7.60 -3.03
CA ALA A 236 -10.79 -7.71 -2.34
C ALA A 236 -11.89 -8.15 -3.32
N ASP A 237 -12.79 -9.04 -2.89
CA ASP A 237 -13.82 -9.60 -3.79
C ASP A 237 -15.02 -8.68 -4.01
N ARG A 238 -15.16 -7.61 -3.22
CA ARG A 238 -16.24 -6.63 -3.27
C ARG A 238 -15.78 -5.23 -3.67
N ASP A 239 -14.57 -5.11 -4.18
CA ASP A 239 -14.08 -3.83 -4.69
C ASP A 239 -14.90 -3.39 -5.92
N SER A 240 -15.69 -2.33 -5.75
CA SER A 240 -16.55 -1.78 -6.80
C SER A 240 -15.80 -0.84 -7.74
N TRP A 241 -14.66 -0.31 -7.33
CA TRP A 241 -13.81 0.56 -8.15
C TRP A 241 -12.89 -0.25 -9.06
N LEU A 242 -12.23 -1.25 -8.48
CA LEU A 242 -11.20 -2.07 -9.13
C LEU A 242 -11.57 -3.56 -9.04
N PRO A 243 -12.64 -3.96 -9.74
CA PRO A 243 -13.29 -5.25 -9.54
C PRO A 243 -12.39 -6.43 -9.93
N LEU A 244 -12.72 -7.58 -9.36
CA LEU A 244 -11.93 -8.81 -9.46
C LEU A 244 -11.60 -9.22 -10.91
N TYR A 245 -12.48 -8.96 -11.88
CA TYR A 245 -12.20 -9.31 -13.28
C TYR A 245 -10.99 -8.55 -13.85
N GLY A 246 -10.82 -7.28 -13.52
CA GLY A 246 -9.65 -6.49 -13.91
C GLY A 246 -8.38 -6.96 -13.20
N GLN A 247 -8.51 -7.35 -11.93
CA GLN A 247 -7.40 -7.91 -11.15
C GLN A 247 -6.92 -9.25 -11.73
N LEU A 248 -7.84 -10.14 -12.09
CA LEU A 248 -7.52 -11.41 -12.77
C LEU A 248 -6.86 -11.17 -14.13
N GLY A 249 -7.32 -10.17 -14.88
CA GLY A 249 -6.71 -9.76 -16.15
C GLY A 249 -5.24 -9.35 -15.98
N MET A 250 -4.92 -8.53 -14.97
CA MET A 250 -3.54 -8.15 -14.66
C MET A 250 -2.72 -9.34 -14.16
N PHE A 251 -3.25 -10.14 -13.24
CA PHE A 251 -2.57 -11.31 -12.70
C PHE A 251 -2.18 -12.30 -13.79
N SER A 252 -3.03 -12.51 -14.79
CA SER A 252 -2.73 -13.42 -15.92
C SER A 252 -1.49 -12.99 -16.73
N ARG A 253 -1.16 -11.70 -16.74
CA ARG A 253 -0.03 -11.12 -17.48
C ARG A 253 1.30 -11.21 -16.75
N ILE A 254 1.28 -11.36 -15.41
CA ILE A 254 2.51 -11.50 -14.60
C ILE A 254 3.19 -12.80 -14.99
N LYS A 255 4.49 -12.72 -15.27
CA LYS A 255 5.37 -13.88 -15.53
C LYS A 255 6.09 -14.27 -14.23
N GLY A 256 6.65 -15.48 -14.19
CA GLY A 256 7.44 -15.95 -13.04
C GLY A 256 6.60 -16.34 -11.82
N ASP A 257 7.24 -16.29 -10.65
CA ASP A 257 6.61 -16.67 -9.38
C ASP A 257 5.55 -15.65 -8.97
N LYS A 258 4.31 -16.11 -8.87
CA LYS A 258 3.18 -15.23 -8.52
C LYS A 258 2.15 -15.97 -7.67
N ARG A 259 1.45 -15.20 -6.86
CA ARG A 259 0.34 -15.69 -6.05
C ARG A 259 -0.72 -14.60 -5.94
N MET A 260 -1.98 -14.95 -6.11
CA MET A 260 -3.09 -14.06 -5.77
C MET A 260 -3.71 -14.48 -4.44
N VAL A 261 -3.97 -13.50 -3.58
CA VAL A 261 -4.71 -13.66 -2.33
C VAL A 261 -5.95 -12.77 -2.40
N ILE A 262 -7.12 -13.37 -2.40
CA ILE A 262 -8.41 -12.69 -2.44
C ILE A 262 -9.00 -12.70 -1.04
N LEU A 263 -9.13 -11.53 -0.41
CA LEU A 263 -9.89 -11.38 0.84
C LEU A 263 -11.38 -11.33 0.48
N GLN A 264 -12.15 -12.25 1.07
CA GLN A 264 -13.59 -12.33 0.84
C GLN A 264 -14.36 -11.35 1.72
N ASN A 265 -15.47 -10.84 1.24
CA ASN A 265 -16.29 -9.80 1.87
C ASN A 265 -15.45 -8.57 2.26
N ALA A 266 -14.66 -8.08 1.35
CA ALA A 266 -13.83 -6.91 1.52
C ALA A 266 -13.96 -5.99 0.31
N ASP A 267 -13.83 -4.69 0.52
CA ASP A 267 -13.86 -3.68 -0.51
C ASP A 267 -12.50 -2.97 -0.69
N HIS A 268 -12.50 -1.90 -1.45
CA HIS A 268 -11.29 -1.14 -1.81
C HIS A 268 -10.49 -0.63 -0.59
N ASN A 269 -11.16 -0.31 0.53
CA ASN A 269 -10.53 0.31 1.70
C ASN A 269 -9.96 -0.69 2.71
N HIS A 270 -10.12 -1.99 2.47
CA HIS A 270 -9.57 -3.06 3.35
C HIS A 270 -8.04 -3.19 3.28
N PHE A 271 -7.35 -2.17 2.77
CA PHE A 271 -5.88 -2.11 2.67
C PHE A 271 -5.27 -0.87 3.33
N CYS A 272 -6.12 0.05 3.82
CA CYS A 272 -5.71 1.31 4.44
C CYS A 272 -5.85 1.26 5.96
N ASP A 273 -5.23 2.20 6.67
CA ASP A 273 -5.53 2.47 8.08
C ASP A 273 -6.98 2.95 8.22
N ASP A 274 -7.56 2.79 9.40
CA ASP A 274 -8.92 3.24 9.73
C ASP A 274 -9.99 2.87 8.69
N ILE A 275 -10.11 1.56 8.43
CA ILE A 275 -11.07 1.02 7.45
C ILE A 275 -12.46 1.64 7.61
N ASP A 276 -12.91 1.86 8.84
CA ASP A 276 -14.24 2.41 9.14
C ASP A 276 -14.40 3.82 8.56
N VAL A 277 -13.42 4.70 8.80
CA VAL A 277 -13.42 6.08 8.29
C VAL A 277 -13.15 6.11 6.78
N ALA A 278 -12.18 5.33 6.32
CA ALA A 278 -11.83 5.23 4.91
C ALA A 278 -13.00 4.72 4.06
N HIS A 279 -13.80 3.77 4.58
CA HIS A 279 -14.97 3.22 3.89
C HIS A 279 -16.07 4.27 3.70
N GLU A 280 -16.42 5.04 4.73
CA GLU A 280 -17.44 6.10 4.62
C GLU A 280 -16.94 7.24 3.71
N TRP A 281 -15.70 7.67 3.86
CA TRP A 281 -15.10 8.66 2.98
C TRP A 281 -15.10 8.22 1.52
N PHE A 282 -14.76 6.96 1.26
CA PHE A 282 -14.74 6.39 -0.10
C PHE A 282 -16.13 6.36 -0.74
N LYS A 283 -17.15 6.07 0.05
CA LYS A 283 -18.55 6.10 -0.40
C LYS A 283 -18.98 7.52 -0.76
N GLU A 284 -18.65 8.49 0.10
CA GLU A 284 -18.90 9.91 -0.15
C GLU A 284 -18.17 10.38 -1.41
N LEU A 285 -16.88 10.05 -1.54
CA LEU A 285 -16.08 10.35 -2.72
C LEU A 285 -16.67 9.73 -4.00
N THR A 286 -17.16 8.49 -3.93
CA THR A 286 -17.76 7.83 -5.07
C THR A 286 -19.03 8.55 -5.54
N LEU A 287 -19.87 9.01 -4.63
CA LEU A 287 -21.05 9.80 -4.93
C LEU A 287 -20.67 11.20 -5.47
N ALA A 288 -19.66 11.82 -4.91
CA ALA A 288 -19.16 13.12 -5.35
C ALA A 288 -18.56 13.07 -6.78
N ASN A 289 -17.94 11.97 -7.16
CA ASN A 289 -17.37 11.80 -8.51
C ASN A 289 -18.39 11.93 -9.64
N GLU A 290 -19.69 11.69 -9.38
CA GLU A 290 -20.75 12.00 -10.34
C GLU A 290 -20.76 13.50 -10.74
N THR A 291 -20.35 14.37 -9.82
CA THR A 291 -20.27 15.82 -10.04
C THR A 291 -18.93 16.26 -10.62
N TYR A 292 -17.83 15.54 -10.32
CA TYR A 292 -16.47 15.95 -10.63
C TYR A 292 -15.85 15.29 -11.85
N MET A 293 -16.52 14.27 -12.43
CA MET A 293 -16.02 13.54 -13.60
C MET A 293 -16.79 13.94 -14.85
N GLU A 294 -16.14 13.83 -16.00
CA GLU A 294 -16.79 14.05 -17.30
C GLU A 294 -18.05 13.20 -17.44
N PRO A 295 -19.18 13.78 -17.85
CA PRO A 295 -20.43 13.05 -18.00
C PRO A 295 -20.28 11.86 -18.99
N GLY A 296 -20.63 10.66 -18.51
CA GLY A 296 -20.62 9.43 -19.33
C GLY A 296 -19.32 8.61 -19.28
N GLU A 297 -18.34 8.98 -18.45
CA GLU A 297 -17.11 8.18 -18.27
C GLU A 297 -17.32 6.94 -17.40
N ALA A 298 -18.13 7.04 -16.33
CA ALA A 298 -18.50 5.93 -15.46
C ALA A 298 -19.92 6.09 -14.92
N ASP A 299 -20.58 5.00 -14.60
CA ASP A 299 -21.87 5.00 -13.88
C ASP A 299 -21.61 5.06 -12.37
N TRP A 300 -21.22 6.25 -11.88
CA TRP A 300 -20.89 6.47 -10.48
C TRP A 300 -22.01 6.11 -9.51
N PRO A 301 -23.31 6.39 -9.79
CA PRO A 301 -24.40 5.92 -8.95
C PRO A 301 -24.48 4.40 -8.85
N ALA A 302 -24.24 3.67 -9.93
CA ALA A 302 -24.23 2.21 -9.91
C ALA A 302 -23.02 1.67 -9.12
N ILE A 303 -21.85 2.30 -9.26
CA ILE A 303 -20.64 1.96 -8.50
C ILE A 303 -20.86 2.20 -7.00
N ALA A 304 -21.40 3.36 -6.63
CA ALA A 304 -21.72 3.69 -5.23
C ALA A 304 -22.73 2.72 -4.61
N LYS A 305 -23.75 2.32 -5.39
CA LYS A 305 -24.76 1.34 -4.96
C LYS A 305 -24.15 -0.05 -4.72
N ALA A 306 -23.07 -0.38 -5.39
CA ALA A 306 -22.37 -1.67 -5.21
C ALA A 306 -21.51 -1.71 -3.93
N ILE A 307 -21.24 -0.57 -3.31
CA ILE A 307 -20.52 -0.50 -2.02
C ILE A 307 -21.44 -1.06 -0.92
N LEU A 308 -21.05 -2.17 -0.33
CA LEU A 308 -21.80 -2.81 0.74
C LEU A 308 -21.66 -2.00 2.06
N PRO A 309 -22.64 -2.11 2.98
CA PRO A 309 -22.48 -1.60 4.34
C PRO A 309 -21.28 -2.25 5.03
N LEU A 310 -20.49 -1.49 5.78
CA LEU A 310 -19.31 -2.00 6.48
C LEU A 310 -19.60 -3.21 7.38
N ALA A 311 -20.79 -3.24 8.00
CA ALA A 311 -21.22 -4.36 8.85
C ALA A 311 -21.36 -5.71 8.11
N GLU A 312 -21.44 -5.70 6.78
CA GLU A 312 -21.48 -6.89 5.91
C GLU A 312 -20.10 -7.32 5.44
N LEU A 313 -19.08 -6.51 5.71
CA LEU A 313 -17.71 -6.72 5.28
C LEU A 313 -16.86 -7.36 6.38
N THR A 314 -15.69 -7.84 6.01
CA THR A 314 -14.71 -8.38 6.97
C THR A 314 -14.23 -7.28 7.91
N PRO A 315 -14.28 -7.49 9.24
CA PRO A 315 -13.85 -6.48 10.20
C PRO A 315 -12.38 -6.04 10.04
N PRO A 316 -12.00 -4.84 10.55
CA PRO A 316 -10.64 -4.32 10.42
C PRO A 316 -9.55 -5.25 10.96
N GLU A 317 -9.69 -5.81 12.17
CA GLU A 317 -8.60 -6.58 12.79
C GLU A 317 -8.25 -7.88 12.06
N PRO A 318 -9.18 -8.75 11.61
CA PRO A 318 -8.88 -9.86 10.71
C PRO A 318 -8.18 -9.42 9.43
N THR A 319 -8.58 -8.29 8.86
CA THR A 319 -8.02 -7.71 7.64
C THR A 319 -6.56 -7.28 7.86
N TYR A 320 -6.30 -6.50 8.90
CA TYR A 320 -4.95 -6.07 9.25
C TYR A 320 -4.03 -7.24 9.57
N THR A 321 -4.52 -8.21 10.35
CA THR A 321 -3.76 -9.41 10.67
C THR A 321 -3.37 -10.18 9.40
N LEU A 322 -4.31 -10.31 8.45
CA LEU A 322 -4.02 -10.97 7.18
C LEU A 322 -2.88 -10.26 6.42
N TRP A 323 -3.04 -8.96 6.14
CA TRP A 323 -2.08 -8.25 5.29
C TRP A 323 -0.72 -8.07 5.96
N ARG A 324 -0.66 -7.91 7.29
CA ARG A 324 0.58 -7.95 8.07
C ARG A 324 1.33 -9.26 7.85
N GLY A 325 0.66 -10.39 8.12
CA GLY A 325 1.31 -11.70 8.07
C GLY A 325 1.66 -12.16 6.67
N VAL A 326 0.77 -11.98 5.70
CA VAL A 326 1.00 -12.39 4.30
C VAL A 326 2.13 -11.57 3.67
N SER A 327 2.16 -10.25 3.92
CA SER A 327 3.23 -9.38 3.39
C SER A 327 4.58 -9.72 4.02
N THR A 328 4.63 -9.93 5.34
CA THR A 328 5.85 -10.35 6.04
C THR A 328 6.34 -11.70 5.49
N ALA A 329 5.45 -12.68 5.35
CA ALA A 329 5.82 -13.98 4.82
C ALA A 329 6.34 -13.91 3.38
N HIS A 330 5.73 -13.07 2.53
CA HIS A 330 6.20 -12.91 1.16
C HIS A 330 7.59 -12.29 1.10
N PHE A 331 7.83 -11.23 1.86
CA PHE A 331 9.15 -10.60 1.92
C PHE A 331 10.19 -11.51 2.59
N ASP A 332 9.85 -12.24 3.66
CA ASP A 332 10.77 -13.21 4.28
C ASP A 332 11.14 -14.36 3.34
N ALA A 333 10.17 -14.90 2.59
CA ALA A 333 10.42 -15.95 1.61
C ALA A 333 11.32 -15.45 0.48
N THR A 334 11.03 -14.28 -0.09
CA THR A 334 11.69 -13.79 -1.30
C THR A 334 13.00 -13.05 -1.00
N LEU A 335 13.02 -12.15 -0.02
CA LEU A 335 14.17 -11.29 0.25
C LEU A 335 15.17 -11.90 1.25
N ARG A 336 14.70 -12.80 2.13
CA ARG A 336 15.51 -13.45 3.16
C ARG A 336 15.70 -14.95 2.94
N GLY A 337 15.00 -15.52 1.95
CA GLY A 337 15.09 -16.95 1.63
C GLY A 337 14.51 -17.86 2.72
N SER A 338 13.53 -17.39 3.52
CA SER A 338 12.92 -18.19 4.59
C SER A 338 12.08 -19.34 4.03
N ALA A 339 12.51 -20.56 4.30
CA ALA A 339 11.77 -21.76 3.92
C ALA A 339 10.46 -21.91 4.70
N GLU A 340 10.41 -21.47 5.95
CA GLU A 340 9.22 -21.49 6.79
C GLU A 340 8.15 -20.55 6.23
N ALA A 341 8.56 -19.35 5.79
CA ALA A 341 7.67 -18.38 5.15
C ALA A 341 7.12 -18.90 3.82
N ALA A 342 7.98 -19.47 2.98
CA ALA A 342 7.58 -20.10 1.71
C ALA A 342 6.59 -21.25 1.94
N ASN A 343 6.81 -22.09 2.95
CA ASN A 343 5.91 -23.17 3.30
C ASN A 343 4.55 -22.67 3.80
N LEU A 344 4.51 -21.60 4.61
CA LEU A 344 3.26 -20.95 5.04
C LEU A 344 2.44 -20.51 3.83
N LEU A 345 3.04 -19.78 2.91
CA LEU A 345 2.39 -19.26 1.71
C LEU A 345 1.87 -20.37 0.80
N ASN A 346 2.61 -21.46 0.67
CA ASN A 346 2.29 -22.56 -0.26
C ASN A 346 1.27 -23.57 0.28
N SER A 347 1.26 -23.81 1.59
CA SER A 347 0.58 -25.00 2.14
C SER A 347 -0.48 -24.71 3.20
N SER A 348 -0.39 -23.59 3.91
CA SER A 348 -1.20 -23.38 5.13
C SER A 348 -1.83 -21.98 5.27
N LEU A 349 -1.68 -21.12 4.28
CA LEU A 349 -2.14 -19.72 4.37
C LEU A 349 -3.64 -19.61 4.64
N THR A 350 -4.48 -20.36 3.91
CA THR A 350 -5.95 -20.34 4.11
C THR A 350 -6.33 -20.82 5.51
N GLN A 351 -5.68 -21.85 6.02
CA GLN A 351 -5.93 -22.36 7.37
C GLN A 351 -5.46 -21.33 8.44
N ALA A 352 -4.33 -20.66 8.21
CA ALA A 352 -3.85 -19.62 9.10
C ALA A 352 -4.83 -18.43 9.14
N ALA A 353 -5.30 -17.96 7.98
CA ALA A 353 -6.27 -16.87 7.89
C ALA A 353 -7.58 -17.15 8.65
N GLN A 354 -8.09 -18.38 8.57
CA GLN A 354 -9.30 -18.79 9.27
C GLN A 354 -9.17 -18.70 10.80
N LYS A 355 -7.99 -18.87 11.38
CA LYS A 355 -7.77 -18.82 12.84
C LYS A 355 -8.08 -17.45 13.45
N PHE A 356 -7.91 -16.39 12.67
CA PHE A 356 -8.24 -15.03 13.12
C PHE A 356 -9.46 -14.41 12.41
N GLY A 357 -10.25 -15.25 11.71
CA GLY A 357 -11.55 -14.87 11.17
C GLY A 357 -11.52 -14.28 9.76
N ALA A 358 -10.37 -14.24 9.08
CA ALA A 358 -10.31 -13.85 7.67
C ALA A 358 -10.62 -15.05 6.76
N ARG A 359 -11.46 -14.80 5.75
CA ARG A 359 -11.74 -15.77 4.68
C ARG A 359 -11.04 -15.36 3.40
N ILE A 360 -10.24 -16.24 2.86
CA ILE A 360 -9.47 -15.97 1.64
C ILE A 360 -9.62 -17.08 0.61
N VAL A 361 -9.40 -16.71 -0.65
CA VAL A 361 -9.14 -17.64 -1.75
C VAL A 361 -7.74 -17.36 -2.28
N THR A 362 -6.97 -18.40 -2.57
CA THR A 362 -5.62 -18.25 -3.11
C THR A 362 -5.49 -18.94 -4.46
N PHE A 363 -4.82 -18.27 -5.39
CA PHE A 363 -4.42 -18.85 -6.67
C PHE A 363 -2.91 -18.87 -6.75
N PRO A 364 -2.27 -20.03 -6.87
CA PRO A 364 -0.86 -20.12 -7.22
C PRO A 364 -0.66 -19.69 -8.68
N GLY A 365 0.52 -19.21 -9.01
CA GLY A 365 0.93 -18.91 -10.38
C GLY A 365 1.54 -20.10 -11.07
#